data_a26d550313fe9d1f60446c5b4a072bd2
#
_entry.id   a26d550313fe9d1f60446c5b4a072bd2
#
_cell.length_a   1.000
_cell.length_b   1.000
_cell.length_c   1.000
_cell.angle_alpha   90.00
_cell.angle_beta   90.00
_cell.angle_gamma   90.00
#
_symmetry.space_group_name_H-M   'P 1'
#
loop_
_entity.id
_entity.type
_entity.pdbx_description
1 polymer ?
#
loop_
_entity_poly.entity_id
_entity_poly.type
_entity_poly.pdbx_seq_one_letter_code
_entity_poly.pdbx_strand_id
1 'polypeptide(L)'
;GKKVTIVSSDKDFLQLVNNNIEVYAPVKKKTFTKDNIFEELKVLPTNYNIVKALLGDNSDNLQGVKGLGIKTIVSQFPKLLTEKTDLEYVYKVAEEKLDEKKIFPKIIHNWDRVETNFELMDLHETSLDAKEVEYVEEVLKAPLPALQTGAFLHLMDSDKIEGITKNTEGWLENFRGLTTVL
;
A
#
# COMPACT_ATOMS: atom_id res chain seq x y z
N GLY A 1 -13.60 -16.18 6.66
CA GLY A 1 -13.72 -14.77 6.26
C GLY A 1 -13.92 -14.64 4.76
N LYS A 2 -14.40 -13.50 4.30
CA LYS A 2 -14.54 -13.21 2.86
C LYS A 2 -13.13 -13.10 2.23
N LYS A 3 -12.98 -13.55 0.97
CA LYS A 3 -11.79 -13.28 0.17
C LYS A 3 -11.92 -11.92 -0.49
N VAL A 4 -10.81 -11.18 -0.53
CA VAL A 4 -10.73 -9.84 -1.13
C VAL A 4 -9.63 -9.83 -2.19
N THR A 5 -9.95 -9.34 -3.38
CA THR A 5 -8.97 -9.09 -4.45
C THR A 5 -8.83 -7.57 -4.62
N ILE A 6 -7.67 -7.03 -4.31
CA ILE A 6 -7.32 -5.63 -4.58
C ILE A 6 -6.83 -5.55 -6.02
N VAL A 7 -7.47 -4.75 -6.86
CA VAL A 7 -7.06 -4.53 -8.26
C VAL A 7 -6.26 -3.25 -8.34
N SER A 8 -4.92 -3.37 -8.32
CA SER A 8 -4.02 -2.22 -8.37
C SER A 8 -2.65 -2.61 -8.90
N SER A 9 -2.00 -1.70 -9.64
CA SER A 9 -0.58 -1.83 -10.02
C SER A 9 0.37 -1.17 -9.02
N ASP A 10 -0.17 -0.51 -8.00
CA ASP A 10 0.59 0.05 -6.91
C ASP A 10 1.12 -1.05 -6.00
N LYS A 11 2.44 -1.02 -5.76
CA LYS A 11 3.12 -2.04 -4.96
C LYS A 11 2.86 -1.90 -3.46
N ASP A 12 2.37 -0.76 -3.00
CA ASP A 12 2.11 -0.54 -1.58
C ASP A 12 1.05 -1.47 -1.05
N PHE A 13 0.05 -1.82 -1.88
CA PHE A 13 -0.93 -2.83 -1.53
C PHE A 13 -0.37 -4.23 -1.30
N LEU A 14 0.86 -4.52 -1.74
CA LEU A 14 1.48 -5.84 -1.55
C LEU A 14 1.74 -6.16 -0.07
N GLN A 15 1.85 -5.14 0.79
CA GLN A 15 1.96 -5.32 2.24
C GLN A 15 0.70 -5.94 2.87
N LEU A 16 -0.46 -5.82 2.22
CA LEU A 16 -1.74 -6.32 2.71
C LEU A 16 -2.01 -7.79 2.35
N VAL A 17 -1.17 -8.39 1.47
CA VAL A 17 -1.37 -9.77 1.01
C VAL A 17 -1.28 -10.76 2.17
N ASN A 18 -2.31 -11.59 2.31
CA ASN A 18 -2.41 -12.61 3.36
C ASN A 18 -3.31 -13.78 2.92
N ASN A 19 -3.83 -14.58 3.85
CA ASN A 19 -4.72 -15.71 3.54
C ASN A 19 -6.04 -15.30 2.87
N ASN A 20 -6.51 -14.07 3.11
CA ASN A 20 -7.82 -13.59 2.67
C ASN A 20 -7.71 -12.46 1.64
N ILE A 21 -6.54 -11.84 1.50
CA ILE A 21 -6.31 -10.69 0.62
C ILE A 21 -5.25 -11.05 -0.41
N GLU A 22 -5.57 -10.85 -1.69
CA GLU A 22 -4.65 -10.92 -2.82
C GLU A 22 -4.65 -9.62 -3.61
N VAL A 23 -3.60 -9.37 -4.39
CA VAL A 23 -3.48 -8.18 -5.24
C VAL A 23 -3.34 -8.61 -6.69
N TYR A 24 -4.27 -8.19 -7.54
CA TYR A 24 -4.16 -8.33 -8.99
C TYR A 24 -3.57 -7.05 -9.60
N ALA A 25 -2.40 -7.17 -10.21
CA ALA A 25 -1.74 -6.07 -10.92
C ALA A 25 -2.07 -6.12 -12.43
N PRO A 26 -3.01 -5.29 -12.93
CA PRO A 26 -3.52 -5.40 -14.29
C PRO A 26 -2.46 -5.10 -15.36
N VAL A 27 -1.52 -4.18 -15.09
CA VAL A 27 -0.42 -3.87 -16.01
C VAL A 27 0.52 -5.06 -16.20
N LYS A 28 0.83 -5.78 -15.13
CA LYS A 28 1.68 -6.99 -15.17
C LYS A 28 0.90 -8.24 -15.50
N LYS A 29 -0.45 -8.20 -15.51
CA LYS A 29 -1.35 -9.35 -15.61
C LYS A 29 -0.98 -10.47 -14.62
N LYS A 30 -0.61 -10.08 -13.38
CA LYS A 30 -0.11 -10.99 -12.34
C LYS A 30 -0.93 -10.83 -11.08
N THR A 31 -1.31 -11.96 -10.45
CA THR A 31 -1.91 -11.97 -9.12
C THR A 31 -0.84 -12.32 -8.09
N PHE A 32 -0.74 -11.48 -7.07
CA PHE A 32 0.10 -11.70 -5.90
C PHE A 32 -0.76 -12.29 -4.79
N THR A 33 -0.42 -13.50 -4.40
CA THR A 33 -1.08 -14.26 -3.35
C THR A 33 -0.08 -14.57 -2.24
N LYS A 34 -0.57 -15.09 -1.10
CA LYS A 34 0.29 -15.52 0.00
C LYS A 34 1.41 -16.46 -0.47
N ASP A 35 1.12 -17.33 -1.46
CA ASP A 35 2.05 -18.37 -1.88
C ASP A 35 3.21 -17.86 -2.74
N ASN A 36 3.00 -16.74 -3.45
CA ASN A 36 4.00 -16.19 -4.39
C ASN A 36 4.58 -14.82 -3.99
N ILE A 37 3.97 -14.14 -3.02
CA ILE A 37 4.35 -12.77 -2.66
C ILE A 37 5.78 -12.68 -2.09
N PHE A 38 6.22 -13.68 -1.34
CA PHE A 38 7.56 -13.71 -0.76
C PHE A 38 8.67 -13.67 -1.82
N GLU A 39 8.47 -14.32 -2.96
CA GLU A 39 9.41 -14.27 -4.08
C GLU A 39 9.56 -12.86 -4.67
N GLU A 40 8.48 -12.08 -4.65
CA GLU A 40 8.48 -10.69 -5.14
C GLU A 40 9.13 -9.75 -4.12
N LEU A 41 8.74 -9.83 -2.85
CA LEU A 41 9.12 -8.89 -1.80
C LEU A 41 10.44 -9.23 -1.13
N LYS A 42 10.84 -10.51 -1.09
CA LYS A 42 12.00 -11.05 -0.35
C LYS A 42 11.90 -10.92 1.17
N VAL A 43 10.77 -10.47 1.67
CA VAL A 43 10.41 -10.36 3.09
C VAL A 43 8.93 -10.75 3.27
N LEU A 44 8.49 -10.89 4.51
CA LEU A 44 7.06 -11.07 4.76
C LEU A 44 6.28 -9.83 4.31
N PRO A 45 5.08 -9.96 3.74
CA PRO A 45 4.23 -8.82 3.38
C PRO A 45 4.05 -7.83 4.53
N THR A 46 3.80 -8.32 5.74
CA THR A 46 3.62 -7.52 6.96
C THR A 46 4.84 -6.69 7.37
N ASN A 47 6.01 -6.92 6.77
CA ASN A 47 7.25 -6.19 7.02
C ASN A 47 7.68 -5.36 5.80
N TYR A 48 6.87 -5.36 4.74
CA TYR A 48 7.25 -4.70 3.50
C TYR A 48 7.29 -3.17 3.64
N ASN A 49 6.40 -2.59 4.45
CA ASN A 49 6.41 -1.18 4.82
C ASN A 49 7.75 -0.76 5.47
N ILE A 50 8.32 -1.59 6.35
CA ILE A 50 9.65 -1.36 6.96
C ILE A 50 10.74 -1.32 5.88
N VAL A 51 10.69 -2.26 4.94
CA VAL A 51 11.65 -2.30 3.81
C VAL A 51 11.53 -1.05 2.96
N LYS A 52 10.31 -0.63 2.62
CA LYS A 52 10.06 0.60 1.86
C LYS A 52 10.52 1.84 2.61
N ALA A 53 10.26 1.94 3.91
CA ALA A 53 10.74 3.04 4.73
C ALA A 53 12.26 3.20 4.68
N LEU A 54 12.98 2.10 4.71
CA LEU A 54 14.45 2.07 4.62
C LEU A 54 14.97 2.38 3.21
N LEU A 55 14.32 1.84 2.17
CA LEU A 55 14.74 2.03 0.77
C LEU A 55 14.27 3.37 0.20
N GLY A 56 13.19 3.91 0.73
CA GLY A 56 12.45 5.01 0.12
C GLY A 56 11.62 4.58 -1.08
N ASP A 57 10.90 5.52 -1.66
CA ASP A 57 10.13 5.36 -2.90
C ASP A 57 10.36 6.57 -3.83
N ASN A 58 10.98 6.32 -4.96
CA ASN A 58 11.26 7.38 -5.94
C ASN A 58 10.00 7.89 -6.64
N SER A 59 8.94 7.05 -6.76
CA SER A 59 7.67 7.46 -7.37
C SER A 59 6.97 8.52 -6.53
N ASP A 60 7.11 8.42 -5.20
CA ASP A 60 6.51 9.32 -4.23
C ASP A 60 7.49 10.42 -3.73
N ASN A 61 8.68 10.49 -4.36
CA ASN A 61 9.76 11.41 -3.96
C ASN A 61 10.23 11.21 -2.50
N LEU A 62 10.11 9.99 -1.98
CA LEU A 62 10.55 9.63 -0.64
C LEU A 62 11.97 9.04 -0.68
N GLN A 63 12.91 9.74 -0.08
CA GLN A 63 14.30 9.30 -0.04
C GLN A 63 14.53 8.27 1.06
N GLY A 64 15.17 7.16 0.71
CA GLY A 64 15.62 6.15 1.68
C GLY A 64 17.04 6.39 2.22
N VAL A 65 17.55 5.40 2.94
CA VAL A 65 18.93 5.40 3.47
C VAL A 65 19.91 5.11 2.35
N LYS A 66 20.77 6.07 2.01
CA LYS A 66 21.71 5.98 0.88
C LYS A 66 22.67 4.80 1.00
N GLY A 67 22.64 3.94 -0.02
CA GLY A 67 23.52 2.76 -0.12
C GLY A 67 22.92 1.51 0.54
N LEU A 68 21.66 1.58 0.99
CA LEU A 68 20.90 0.43 1.45
C LEU A 68 20.12 -0.17 0.27
N GLY A 69 20.14 -1.48 0.15
CA GLY A 69 19.38 -2.22 -0.84
C GLY A 69 18.74 -3.45 -0.22
N ILE A 70 17.73 -4.03 -0.90
CA ILE A 70 16.96 -5.17 -0.39
C ILE A 70 17.87 -6.33 0.07
N LYS A 71 18.93 -6.65 -0.67
CA LYS A 71 19.87 -7.70 -0.31
C LYS A 71 20.57 -7.43 1.03
N THR A 72 20.92 -6.17 1.28
CA THR A 72 21.53 -5.76 2.54
C THR A 72 20.52 -5.83 3.68
N ILE A 73 19.30 -5.35 3.44
CA ILE A 73 18.21 -5.39 4.44
C ILE A 73 17.98 -6.82 4.90
N VAL A 74 17.69 -7.74 3.98
CA VAL A 74 17.39 -9.15 4.33
C VAL A 74 18.54 -9.85 5.02
N SER A 75 19.81 -9.50 4.68
CA SER A 75 20.98 -10.09 5.32
C SER A 75 21.27 -9.54 6.72
N GLN A 76 20.92 -8.28 6.99
CA GLN A 76 21.20 -7.64 8.28
C GLN A 76 20.02 -7.72 9.25
N PHE A 77 18.80 -7.87 8.75
CA PHE A 77 17.55 -7.93 9.52
C PHE A 77 16.78 -9.23 9.21
N PRO A 78 17.31 -10.40 9.58
CA PRO A 78 16.75 -11.70 9.17
C PRO A 78 15.33 -11.95 9.69
N LYS A 79 14.91 -11.35 10.81
CA LYS A 79 13.55 -11.49 11.32
C LYS A 79 12.49 -10.96 10.34
N LEU A 80 12.83 -9.99 9.48
CA LEU A 80 11.92 -9.51 8.43
C LEU A 80 11.44 -10.61 7.48
N LEU A 81 12.17 -11.74 7.40
CA LEU A 81 11.83 -12.87 6.55
C LEU A 81 10.93 -13.90 7.23
N THR A 82 10.98 -13.98 8.57
CA THR A 82 10.44 -15.13 9.32
C THR A 82 9.29 -14.80 10.26
N GLU A 83 9.24 -13.56 10.76
CA GLU A 83 8.22 -13.12 11.72
C GLU A 83 7.82 -11.66 11.48
N LYS A 84 6.62 -11.28 11.90
CA LYS A 84 6.21 -9.88 11.91
C LYS A 84 7.08 -9.11 12.91
N THR A 85 7.67 -8.01 12.46
CA THR A 85 8.50 -7.11 13.28
C THR A 85 7.97 -5.68 13.20
N ASP A 86 8.66 -4.79 13.91
CA ASP A 86 8.41 -3.35 13.92
C ASP A 86 9.70 -2.56 13.60
N LEU A 87 9.59 -1.25 13.52
CA LEU A 87 10.75 -0.38 13.31
C LEU A 87 11.73 -0.43 14.48
N GLU A 88 11.24 -0.64 15.70
CA GLU A 88 12.07 -0.72 16.91
C GLU A 88 13.11 -1.86 16.81
N TYR A 89 12.71 -3.01 16.24
CA TYR A 89 13.64 -4.09 15.95
C TYR A 89 14.80 -3.63 15.03
N VAL A 90 14.49 -2.88 13.97
CA VAL A 90 15.51 -2.38 13.03
C VAL A 90 16.44 -1.38 13.72
N TYR A 91 15.88 -0.48 14.53
CA TYR A 91 16.65 0.49 15.29
C TYR A 91 17.63 -0.19 16.24
N LYS A 92 17.15 -1.11 17.08
CA LYS A 92 17.96 -1.85 18.06
C LYS A 92 19.12 -2.61 17.39
N VAL A 93 18.82 -3.34 16.31
CA VAL A 93 19.87 -4.05 15.56
C VAL A 93 20.89 -3.09 14.96
N ALA A 94 20.44 -1.94 14.47
CA ALA A 94 21.35 -0.93 13.91
C ALA A 94 22.22 -0.28 15.00
N GLU A 95 21.66 0.00 16.17
CA GLU A 95 22.36 0.55 17.33
C GLU A 95 23.40 -0.44 17.90
N GLU A 96 23.02 -1.71 18.07
CA GLU A 96 23.91 -2.77 18.56
C GLU A 96 25.11 -3.03 17.63
N LYS A 97 24.96 -2.76 16.33
CA LYS A 97 25.95 -3.07 15.30
C LYS A 97 26.63 -1.84 14.68
N LEU A 98 26.60 -0.71 15.36
CA LEU A 98 27.16 0.56 14.85
C LEU A 98 28.56 0.44 14.26
N ASP A 99 29.42 -0.34 14.91
CA ASP A 99 30.83 -0.50 14.52
C ASP A 99 31.08 -1.65 13.52
N GLU A 100 30.07 -2.52 13.28
CA GLU A 100 30.26 -3.68 12.41
C GLU A 100 30.28 -3.30 10.91
N LYS A 101 29.39 -2.40 10.50
CA LYS A 101 29.27 -1.97 9.09
C LYS A 101 28.81 -0.52 8.97
N LYS A 102 29.36 0.17 7.96
CA LYS A 102 29.04 1.59 7.67
C LYS A 102 27.54 1.88 7.42
N ILE A 103 26.74 0.86 7.19
CA ILE A 103 25.31 1.06 6.93
C ILE A 103 24.52 1.34 8.21
N PHE A 104 24.93 0.77 9.36
CA PHE A 104 24.20 0.95 10.61
C PHE A 104 24.23 2.39 11.12
N PRO A 105 25.39 3.08 11.19
CA PRO A 105 25.41 4.51 11.49
C PRO A 105 24.58 5.35 10.54
N LYS A 106 24.48 4.97 9.25
CA LYS A 106 23.64 5.71 8.29
C LYS A 106 22.14 5.52 8.59
N ILE A 107 21.72 4.32 8.99
CA ILE A 107 20.32 4.08 9.40
C ILE A 107 19.98 4.97 10.59
N ILE A 108 20.79 4.94 11.64
CA ILE A 108 20.58 5.76 12.84
C ILE A 108 20.57 7.26 12.50
N HIS A 109 21.53 7.73 11.71
CA HIS A 109 21.60 9.15 11.32
C HIS A 109 20.40 9.63 10.48
N ASN A 110 19.71 8.72 9.79
CA ASN A 110 18.53 9.05 8.99
C ASN A 110 17.24 8.56 9.62
N TRP A 111 17.23 8.29 10.93
CA TRP A 111 16.12 7.60 11.59
C TRP A 111 14.80 8.37 11.47
N ASP A 112 14.79 9.67 11.75
CA ASP A 112 13.60 10.52 11.62
C ASP A 112 12.95 10.42 10.24
N ARG A 113 13.78 10.30 9.18
CA ARG A 113 13.29 10.08 7.81
C ARG A 113 12.69 8.69 7.63
N VAL A 114 13.31 7.67 8.23
CA VAL A 114 12.80 6.29 8.17
C VAL A 114 11.43 6.19 8.85
N GLU A 115 11.27 6.83 10.01
CA GLU A 115 9.99 6.92 10.72
C GLU A 115 8.94 7.65 9.88
N THR A 116 9.26 8.82 9.35
CA THR A 116 8.36 9.56 8.46
C THR A 116 7.95 8.74 7.23
N ASN A 117 8.92 8.09 6.58
CA ASN A 117 8.62 7.22 5.44
C ASN A 117 7.71 6.06 5.84
N PHE A 118 7.93 5.47 7.01
CA PHE A 118 7.11 4.37 7.50
C PHE A 118 5.66 4.83 7.73
N GLU A 119 5.45 5.94 8.42
CA GLU A 119 4.12 6.51 8.66
C GLU A 119 3.36 6.81 7.35
N LEU A 120 4.07 7.35 6.34
CA LEU A 120 3.47 7.68 5.04
C LEU A 120 3.14 6.46 4.19
N MET A 121 3.84 5.34 4.37
CA MET A 121 3.70 4.15 3.53
C MET A 121 2.93 3.00 4.21
N ASP A 122 2.63 3.10 5.51
CA ASP A 122 1.92 2.05 6.22
C ASP A 122 0.42 2.06 5.90
N LEU A 123 -0.07 0.93 5.40
CA LEU A 123 -1.50 0.71 5.10
C LEU A 123 -2.20 -0.16 6.15
N HIS A 124 -1.51 -0.56 7.23
CA HIS A 124 -2.09 -1.39 8.28
C HIS A 124 -2.80 -0.57 9.35
N GLU A 125 -2.32 0.65 9.56
CA GLU A 125 -2.92 1.59 10.50
C GLU A 125 -3.48 2.79 9.75
N THR A 126 -4.64 3.26 10.15
CA THR A 126 -5.27 4.44 9.57
C THR A 126 -4.95 5.66 10.42
N SER A 127 -4.69 6.79 9.75
CA SER A 127 -4.56 8.10 10.38
C SER A 127 -5.91 8.76 10.70
N LEU A 128 -7.03 8.06 10.42
CA LEU A 128 -8.37 8.59 10.65
C LEU A 128 -8.66 8.66 12.15
N ASP A 129 -9.31 9.75 12.58
CA ASP A 129 -9.84 9.86 13.93
C ASP A 129 -11.13 9.01 14.11
N ALA A 130 -11.61 8.90 15.34
CA ALA A 130 -12.78 8.06 15.65
C ALA A 130 -14.06 8.51 14.90
N LYS A 131 -14.24 9.82 14.64
CA LYS A 131 -15.40 10.35 13.92
C LYS A 131 -15.30 10.07 12.43
N GLU A 132 -14.10 10.16 11.87
CA GLU A 132 -13.85 9.83 10.47
C GLU A 132 -14.06 8.33 10.22
N VAL A 133 -13.61 7.47 11.14
CA VAL A 133 -13.88 6.02 11.10
C VAL A 133 -15.38 5.75 11.14
N GLU A 134 -16.13 6.37 12.09
CA GLU A 134 -17.57 6.23 12.20
C GLU A 134 -18.27 6.66 10.90
N TYR A 135 -17.89 7.80 10.33
CA TYR A 135 -18.43 8.28 9.06
C TYR A 135 -18.17 7.30 7.91
N VAL A 136 -16.96 6.79 7.78
CA VAL A 136 -16.62 5.78 6.75
C VAL A 136 -17.46 4.51 6.94
N GLU A 137 -17.61 4.04 8.18
CA GLU A 137 -18.45 2.86 8.46
C GLU A 137 -19.94 3.09 8.13
N GLU A 138 -20.48 4.27 8.41
CA GLU A 138 -21.84 4.63 8.04
C GLU A 138 -22.03 4.60 6.51
N VAL A 139 -21.09 5.23 5.78
CA VAL A 139 -21.12 5.22 4.31
C VAL A 139 -21.04 3.80 3.75
N LEU A 140 -20.20 2.95 4.31
CA LEU A 140 -20.07 1.55 3.87
C LEU A 140 -21.29 0.68 4.19
N LYS A 141 -22.07 1.03 5.21
CA LYS A 141 -23.34 0.35 5.58
C LYS A 141 -24.54 0.90 4.84
N ALA A 142 -24.44 2.11 4.27
CA ALA A 142 -25.53 2.72 3.53
C ALA A 142 -25.83 1.95 2.24
N PRO A 143 -27.10 1.86 1.82
CA PRO A 143 -27.44 1.28 0.51
C PRO A 143 -26.77 2.10 -0.60
N LEU A 144 -26.29 1.41 -1.64
CA LEU A 144 -25.71 2.09 -2.80
C LEU A 144 -26.77 3.01 -3.44
N PRO A 145 -26.45 4.29 -3.65
CA PRO A 145 -27.38 5.20 -4.32
C PRO A 145 -27.56 4.78 -5.79
N ALA A 146 -28.74 5.06 -6.34
CA ALA A 146 -28.95 4.87 -7.77
C ALA A 146 -27.96 5.70 -8.59
N LEU A 147 -27.49 5.16 -9.71
CA LEU A 147 -26.59 5.87 -10.62
C LEU A 147 -27.26 7.16 -11.13
N GLN A 148 -26.69 8.30 -10.77
CA GLN A 148 -27.14 9.63 -11.20
C GLN A 148 -26.35 10.09 -12.42
N THR A 149 -26.68 9.57 -13.59
CA THR A 149 -25.97 9.86 -14.85
C THR A 149 -25.84 11.36 -15.13
N GLY A 150 -26.93 12.14 -14.93
CA GLY A 150 -26.92 13.57 -15.16
C GLY A 150 -25.96 14.33 -14.23
N ALA A 151 -25.93 13.97 -12.93
CA ALA A 151 -24.98 14.57 -11.99
C ALA A 151 -23.52 14.21 -12.33
N PHE A 152 -23.27 12.98 -12.73
CA PHE A 152 -21.93 12.56 -13.17
C PHE A 152 -21.45 13.31 -14.41
N LEU A 153 -22.31 13.45 -15.43
CA LEU A 153 -21.96 14.19 -16.65
C LEU A 153 -21.72 15.69 -16.36
N HIS A 154 -22.53 16.27 -15.46
CA HIS A 154 -22.32 17.66 -15.03
C HIS A 154 -20.97 17.82 -14.30
N LEU A 155 -20.61 16.86 -13.41
CA LEU A 155 -19.32 16.89 -12.72
C LEU A 155 -18.16 16.79 -13.70
N MET A 156 -18.23 15.90 -14.67
CA MET A 156 -17.22 15.77 -15.73
C MET A 156 -17.05 17.08 -16.50
N ASP A 157 -18.14 17.75 -16.85
CA ASP A 157 -18.09 19.02 -17.59
C ASP A 157 -17.51 20.16 -16.72
N SER A 158 -17.93 20.25 -15.46
CA SER A 158 -17.42 21.26 -14.53
C SER A 158 -15.92 21.11 -14.26
N ASP A 159 -15.44 19.89 -14.14
CA ASP A 159 -14.05 19.56 -13.84
C ASP A 159 -13.19 19.45 -15.12
N LYS A 160 -13.81 19.68 -16.30
CA LYS A 160 -13.15 19.56 -17.60
C LYS A 160 -12.46 18.21 -17.83
N ILE A 161 -13.07 17.14 -17.34
CA ILE A 161 -12.58 15.77 -17.53
C ILE A 161 -12.97 15.31 -18.95
N GLU A 162 -11.99 15.28 -19.84
CA GLU A 162 -12.18 14.83 -21.21
C GLU A 162 -11.67 13.40 -21.41
N GLY A 163 -12.27 12.66 -22.36
CA GLY A 163 -11.64 11.47 -22.93
C GLY A 163 -11.75 10.17 -22.15
N ILE A 164 -12.65 10.05 -21.16
CA ILE A 164 -12.89 8.76 -20.50
C ILE A 164 -13.36 7.74 -21.53
N THR A 165 -14.30 8.12 -22.41
CA THR A 165 -14.74 7.30 -23.55
C THR A 165 -15.39 8.16 -24.61
N LYS A 166 -15.48 7.63 -25.87
CA LYS A 166 -16.22 8.28 -26.96
C LYS A 166 -17.75 8.22 -26.77
N ASN A 167 -18.22 7.33 -25.90
CA ASN A 167 -19.63 7.17 -25.53
C ASN A 167 -19.74 7.02 -24.02
N THR A 168 -19.76 8.14 -23.30
CA THR A 168 -19.83 8.17 -21.83
C THR A 168 -21.12 7.58 -21.29
N GLU A 169 -22.25 7.80 -21.94
CA GLU A 169 -23.54 7.22 -21.52
C GLU A 169 -23.52 5.69 -21.62
N GLY A 170 -23.07 5.15 -22.76
CA GLY A 170 -22.93 3.70 -22.93
C GLY A 170 -21.89 3.08 -21.98
N TRP A 171 -20.86 3.84 -21.58
CA TRP A 171 -19.91 3.40 -20.56
C TRP A 171 -20.58 3.34 -19.17
N LEU A 172 -21.42 4.32 -18.83
CA LEU A 172 -22.13 4.38 -17.56
C LEU A 172 -23.15 3.24 -17.41
N GLU A 173 -23.72 2.69 -18.50
CA GLU A 173 -24.61 1.53 -18.45
C GLU A 173 -23.97 0.32 -17.74
N ASN A 174 -22.65 0.15 -17.83
CA ASN A 174 -21.96 -0.94 -17.15
C ASN A 174 -22.05 -0.85 -15.62
N PHE A 175 -22.36 0.32 -15.06
CA PHE A 175 -22.46 0.53 -13.63
C PHE A 175 -23.90 0.42 -13.08
N ARG A 176 -24.92 0.40 -13.95
CA ARG A 176 -26.33 0.26 -13.52
C ARG A 176 -26.60 -1.04 -12.79
N GLY A 177 -25.90 -2.12 -13.16
CA GLY A 177 -26.03 -3.42 -12.50
C GLY A 177 -25.46 -3.48 -11.10
N LEU A 178 -24.58 -2.55 -10.70
CA LEU A 178 -23.93 -2.58 -9.38
C LEU A 178 -24.88 -2.23 -8.24
N THR A 179 -25.97 -1.49 -8.52
CA THR A 179 -26.96 -1.12 -7.52
C THR A 179 -27.91 -2.27 -7.14
N THR A 180 -27.81 -3.42 -7.82
CA THR A 180 -28.71 -4.58 -7.62
C THR A 180 -28.03 -5.79 -6.99
N VAL A 181 -26.73 -5.70 -6.66
CA VAL A 181 -25.89 -6.87 -6.28
C VAL A 181 -25.55 -6.92 -4.79
N LEU A 182 -25.99 -5.95 -3.97
CA LEU A 182 -25.76 -5.95 -2.52
C LEU A 182 -27.02 -6.16 -1.72
#